data_7e1e612fdf00723451cbdd34c4dd8c07
#
_entry.id   7e1e612fdf00723451cbdd34c4dd8c07
#
_cell.length_a   1.000
_cell.length_b   1.000
_cell.length_c   1.000
_cell.angle_alpha   90.00
_cell.angle_beta   90.00
_cell.angle_gamma   90.00
#
_symmetry.space_group_name_H-M   'P 1'
#
loop_
_entity.id
_entity.type
_entity.pdbx_description
1 polymer ?
#
loop_
_entity_poly.entity_id
_entity_poly.type
_entity_poly.pdbx_seq_one_letter_code
_entity_poly.pdbx_strand_id
1 'polypeptide(L)'
;MLIIITPPHALPDEECIVNKLFESGLHLLHLRKPGADRETLERYIRGIRPRFRERVILHDHFELAEEYGLRGIHLKYNEARTFTGRDRLAHVSVSCHSFEEIDALPFEPNYVFLSPVFDSISKPGYPSAFTPEYLKENLQKRRVPVIALGGITAEKVAECRKMGFRGVALLGHVWEQPSEAVARFTNILPDEVLSIAGFDQSSGAGVT
;
A
#
# COMPACT_ATOMS: atom_id res chain seq x y z
N MET A 1 -1.12 7.48 -6.03
CA MET A 1 -1.12 7.15 -4.58
C MET A 1 0.25 6.59 -4.20
N LEU A 2 0.84 7.07 -3.12
CA LEU A 2 2.12 6.58 -2.62
C LEU A 2 1.90 5.89 -1.27
N ILE A 3 2.29 4.61 -1.20
CA ILE A 3 2.07 3.73 -0.05
C ILE A 3 3.42 3.24 0.44
N ILE A 4 3.61 3.18 1.76
CA ILE A 4 4.75 2.49 2.37
C ILE A 4 4.21 1.28 3.13
N ILE A 5 4.88 0.14 2.95
CA ILE A 5 4.65 -1.06 3.74
C ILE A 5 5.77 -1.13 4.78
N THR A 6 5.44 -1.41 6.05
CA THR A 6 6.45 -1.57 7.10
C THR A 6 7.32 -2.81 6.85
N PRO A 7 8.59 -2.81 7.27
CA PRO A 7 9.45 -3.99 7.15
C PRO A 7 8.87 -5.14 7.99
N PRO A 8 9.11 -6.40 7.58
CA PRO A 8 8.55 -7.56 8.27
C PRO A 8 9.09 -7.73 9.70
N HIS A 9 10.30 -7.26 9.97
CA HIS A 9 10.92 -7.29 11.27
C HIS A 9 10.82 -5.91 11.92
N ALA A 10 10.77 -5.87 13.25
CA ALA A 10 10.83 -4.61 14.00
C ALA A 10 12.19 -3.94 13.82
N LEU A 11 12.18 -2.63 13.60
CA LEU A 11 13.38 -1.80 13.57
C LEU A 11 13.39 -0.88 14.80
N PRO A 12 14.57 -0.50 15.30
CA PRO A 12 14.67 0.54 16.31
C PRO A 12 14.02 1.84 15.83
N ASP A 13 13.26 2.50 16.70
CA ASP A 13 12.62 3.80 16.44
C ASP A 13 11.73 3.85 15.17
N GLU A 14 11.21 2.71 14.72
CA GLU A 14 10.42 2.62 13.49
C GLU A 14 9.18 3.52 13.53
N GLU A 15 8.48 3.59 14.66
CA GLU A 15 7.31 4.45 14.84
C GLU A 15 7.67 5.94 14.74
N CYS A 16 8.87 6.32 15.18
CA CYS A 16 9.38 7.68 15.01
C CYS A 16 9.63 8.00 13.53
N ILE A 17 10.23 7.05 12.80
CA ILE A 17 10.44 7.17 11.35
C ILE A 17 9.09 7.28 10.64
N VAL A 18 8.13 6.42 10.96
CA VAL A 18 6.78 6.43 10.38
C VAL A 18 6.07 7.77 10.62
N ASN A 19 6.15 8.33 11.82
CA ASN A 19 5.58 9.64 12.09
C ASN A 19 6.20 10.74 11.22
N LYS A 20 7.54 10.71 11.02
CA LYS A 20 8.23 11.64 10.12
C LYS A 20 7.84 11.44 8.65
N LEU A 21 7.66 10.20 8.20
CA LEU A 21 7.15 9.91 6.85
C LEU A 21 5.76 10.53 6.64
N PHE A 22 4.87 10.42 7.62
CA PHE A 22 3.55 11.07 7.55
C PHE A 22 3.64 12.59 7.54
N GLU A 23 4.54 13.18 8.32
CA GLU A 23 4.83 14.62 8.30
C GLU A 23 5.39 15.09 6.97
N SER A 24 6.14 14.22 6.29
CA SER A 24 6.71 14.47 4.96
C SER A 24 5.72 14.18 3.81
N GLY A 25 4.43 13.89 4.10
CA GLY A 25 3.41 13.73 3.06
C GLY A 25 3.06 12.29 2.68
N LEU A 26 3.47 11.27 3.46
CA LEU A 26 3.03 9.89 3.21
C LEU A 26 1.50 9.80 3.23
N HIS A 27 0.89 9.21 2.19
CA HIS A 27 -0.56 9.06 2.09
C HIS A 27 -1.08 7.91 2.96
N LEU A 28 -0.55 6.73 2.77
CA LEU A 28 -0.98 5.52 3.46
C LEU A 28 0.22 4.70 3.93
N LEU A 29 0.10 4.15 5.13
CA LEU A 29 0.98 3.14 5.68
C LEU A 29 0.26 1.80 5.74
N HIS A 30 0.88 0.75 5.23
CA HIS A 30 0.47 -0.62 5.48
C HIS A 30 1.31 -1.18 6.63
N LEU A 31 0.68 -1.34 7.78
CA LEU A 31 1.30 -1.95 8.95
C LEU A 31 1.25 -3.48 8.78
N ARG A 32 2.41 -4.05 8.43
CA ARG A 32 2.60 -5.47 8.19
C ARG A 32 3.75 -6.00 9.04
N LYS A 33 3.43 -6.81 10.04
CA LYS A 33 4.38 -7.47 10.95
C LYS A 33 4.03 -8.96 11.04
N PRO A 34 4.46 -9.79 10.09
CA PRO A 34 4.09 -11.20 10.04
C PRO A 34 4.45 -11.92 11.33
N GLY A 35 3.47 -12.59 11.95
CA GLY A 35 3.66 -13.34 13.19
C GLY A 35 3.76 -12.49 14.46
N ALA A 36 3.59 -11.18 14.38
CA ALA A 36 3.48 -10.35 15.59
C ALA A 36 2.16 -10.67 16.30
N ASP A 37 2.22 -10.73 17.62
CA ASP A 37 1.03 -10.83 18.45
C ASP A 37 0.26 -9.49 18.53
N ARG A 38 -0.96 -9.56 19.04
CA ARG A 38 -1.84 -8.41 19.21
C ARG A 38 -1.16 -7.31 20.02
N GLU A 39 -0.53 -7.64 21.15
CA GLU A 39 0.09 -6.65 22.05
C GLU A 39 1.22 -5.87 21.35
N THR A 40 2.01 -6.55 20.55
CA THR A 40 3.08 -5.93 19.75
C THR A 40 2.50 -4.94 18.73
N LEU A 41 1.42 -5.31 18.02
CA LEU A 41 0.76 -4.40 17.09
C LEU A 41 0.09 -3.22 17.78
N GLU A 42 -0.56 -3.43 18.92
CA GLU A 42 -1.12 -2.35 19.73
C GLU A 42 -0.05 -1.34 20.17
N ARG A 43 1.09 -1.84 20.65
CA ARG A 43 2.21 -0.99 21.05
C ARG A 43 2.70 -0.15 19.86
N TYR A 44 2.85 -0.77 18.70
CA TYR A 44 3.22 -0.07 17.47
C TYR A 44 2.20 1.01 17.09
N ILE A 45 0.90 0.67 17.08
CA ILE A 45 -0.18 1.61 16.74
C ILE A 45 -0.22 2.80 17.72
N ARG A 46 0.00 2.55 19.01
CA ARG A 46 0.08 3.60 20.03
C ARG A 46 1.27 4.55 19.81
N GLY A 47 2.38 4.06 19.23
CA GLY A 47 3.53 4.87 18.82
C GLY A 47 3.24 5.78 17.60
N ILE A 48 2.20 5.48 16.81
CA ILE A 48 1.74 6.35 15.73
C ILE A 48 0.86 7.46 16.30
N ARG A 49 1.18 8.71 15.98
CA ARG A 49 0.40 9.88 16.45
C ARG A 49 -1.08 9.74 16.03
N PRO A 50 -2.03 10.05 16.92
CA PRO A 50 -3.46 9.83 16.65
C PRO A 50 -3.96 10.40 15.33
N ARG A 51 -3.50 11.60 14.96
CA ARG A 51 -3.86 12.28 13.70
C ARG A 51 -3.47 11.53 12.41
N PHE A 52 -2.60 10.51 12.51
CA PHE A 52 -2.15 9.72 11.35
C PHE A 52 -2.79 8.33 11.30
N ARG A 53 -3.48 7.88 12.35
CA ARG A 53 -4.03 6.53 12.44
C ARG A 53 -5.06 6.24 11.36
N GLU A 54 -5.88 7.21 10.97
CA GLU A 54 -6.81 7.11 9.84
C GLU A 54 -6.14 6.90 8.47
N ARG A 55 -4.80 6.91 8.43
CA ARG A 55 -3.98 6.64 7.23
C ARG A 55 -3.20 5.34 7.34
N VAL A 56 -3.54 4.47 8.31
CA VAL A 56 -2.91 3.17 8.54
C VAL A 56 -3.86 2.05 8.16
N ILE A 57 -3.34 1.04 7.47
CA ILE A 57 -4.04 -0.18 7.05
C ILE A 57 -3.34 -1.38 7.68
N LEU A 58 -4.10 -2.30 8.29
CA LEU A 58 -3.58 -3.49 8.94
C LEU A 58 -3.57 -4.71 8.02
N HIS A 59 -2.56 -5.56 8.18
CA HIS A 59 -2.45 -6.85 7.50
C HIS A 59 -2.81 -8.05 8.36
N ASP A 60 -2.87 -7.89 9.67
CA ASP A 60 -3.20 -8.93 10.66
C ASP A 60 -3.95 -8.27 11.83
N HIS A 61 -4.61 -9.04 12.71
CA HIS A 61 -5.36 -8.53 13.86
C HIS A 61 -6.38 -7.43 13.49
N PHE A 62 -7.23 -7.73 12.54
CA PHE A 62 -8.12 -6.77 11.87
C PHE A 62 -9.06 -6.01 12.81
N GLU A 63 -9.39 -6.58 13.96
CA GLU A 63 -10.19 -5.96 15.01
C GLU A 63 -9.57 -4.65 15.53
N LEU A 64 -8.24 -4.55 15.52
CA LEU A 64 -7.54 -3.33 15.94
C LEU A 64 -7.81 -2.14 15.01
N ALA A 65 -8.26 -2.39 13.78
CA ALA A 65 -8.55 -1.30 12.86
C ALA A 65 -9.71 -0.43 13.37
N GLU A 66 -10.76 -1.05 13.88
CA GLU A 66 -11.90 -0.35 14.49
C GLU A 66 -11.53 0.24 15.86
N GLU A 67 -10.88 -0.54 16.74
CA GLU A 67 -10.52 -0.13 18.10
C GLU A 67 -9.64 1.12 18.15
N TYR A 68 -8.73 1.28 17.16
CA TYR A 68 -7.79 2.39 17.10
C TYR A 68 -8.13 3.46 16.07
N GLY A 69 -9.28 3.36 15.40
CA GLY A 69 -9.71 4.30 14.36
C GLY A 69 -8.76 4.32 13.16
N LEU A 70 -8.26 3.14 12.76
CA LEU A 70 -7.41 3.01 11.59
C LEU A 70 -8.27 3.05 10.32
N ARG A 71 -7.63 3.24 9.16
CA ARG A 71 -8.34 3.32 7.88
C ARG A 71 -9.08 2.03 7.53
N GLY A 72 -8.49 0.87 7.78
CA GLY A 72 -9.06 -0.43 7.46
C GLY A 72 -8.02 -1.53 7.36
N ILE A 73 -8.27 -2.52 6.50
CA ILE A 73 -7.51 -3.75 6.44
C ILE A 73 -6.99 -4.08 5.04
N HIS A 74 -5.98 -4.93 4.99
CA HIS A 74 -5.43 -5.49 3.76
C HIS A 74 -5.43 -7.01 3.83
N LEU A 75 -6.07 -7.65 2.86
CA LEU A 75 -6.22 -9.11 2.77
C LEU A 75 -5.27 -9.68 1.72
N LYS A 76 -4.81 -10.90 1.93
CA LYS A 76 -4.27 -11.72 0.85
C LYS A 76 -5.41 -12.22 -0.05
N TYR A 77 -5.14 -12.54 -1.30
CA TYR A 77 -6.14 -13.04 -2.24
C TYR A 77 -6.96 -14.22 -1.66
N ASN A 78 -6.28 -15.22 -1.08
CA ASN A 78 -6.97 -16.38 -0.50
C ASN A 78 -7.85 -16.02 0.71
N GLU A 79 -7.47 -15.04 1.51
CA GLU A 79 -8.29 -14.53 2.62
C GLU A 79 -9.52 -13.79 2.08
N ALA A 80 -9.34 -12.98 1.03
CA ALA A 80 -10.42 -12.22 0.40
C ALA A 80 -11.53 -13.13 -0.17
N ARG A 81 -11.18 -14.31 -0.67
CA ARG A 81 -12.15 -15.26 -1.23
C ARG A 81 -13.20 -15.75 -0.24
N THR A 82 -12.88 -15.77 1.04
CA THR A 82 -13.77 -16.25 2.12
C THR A 82 -14.19 -15.13 3.08
N PHE A 83 -13.75 -13.90 2.80
CA PHE A 83 -14.03 -12.77 3.67
C PHE A 83 -15.47 -12.28 3.53
N THR A 84 -16.21 -12.21 4.63
CA THR A 84 -17.63 -11.82 4.66
C THR A 84 -17.89 -10.47 5.33
N GLY A 85 -16.84 -9.79 5.79
CA GLY A 85 -16.93 -8.55 6.55
C GLY A 85 -16.83 -7.25 5.74
N ARG A 86 -16.89 -7.30 4.39
CA ARG A 86 -16.64 -6.14 3.52
C ARG A 86 -17.53 -4.93 3.84
N ASP A 87 -18.80 -5.15 4.05
CA ASP A 87 -19.80 -4.10 4.27
C ASP A 87 -19.67 -3.39 5.62
N ARG A 88 -18.92 -3.98 6.55
CA ARG A 88 -18.67 -3.42 7.88
C ARG A 88 -17.43 -2.56 7.97
N LEU A 89 -16.61 -2.57 6.91
CA LEU A 89 -15.31 -1.90 6.89
C LEU A 89 -15.31 -0.74 5.90
N ALA A 90 -14.87 0.42 6.36
CA ALA A 90 -14.72 1.60 5.50
C ALA A 90 -13.71 1.38 4.37
N HIS A 91 -12.67 0.56 4.62
CA HIS A 91 -11.63 0.32 3.64
C HIS A 91 -11.10 -1.12 3.70
N VAL A 92 -11.12 -1.77 2.54
CA VAL A 92 -10.49 -3.10 2.32
C VAL A 92 -9.68 -3.05 1.04
N SER A 93 -8.44 -3.49 1.12
CA SER A 93 -7.56 -3.69 -0.03
C SER A 93 -7.07 -5.13 -0.10
N VAL A 94 -6.62 -5.58 -1.27
CA VAL A 94 -6.25 -6.99 -1.49
C VAL A 94 -4.93 -7.09 -2.25
N SER A 95 -4.06 -8.04 -1.87
CA SER A 95 -2.90 -8.43 -2.67
C SER A 95 -3.29 -9.48 -3.69
N CYS A 96 -2.98 -9.22 -4.98
CA CYS A 96 -3.15 -10.14 -6.10
C CYS A 96 -1.83 -10.31 -6.84
N HIS A 97 -1.66 -11.48 -7.47
CA HIS A 97 -0.45 -11.84 -8.21
C HIS A 97 -0.72 -11.98 -9.72
N SER A 98 -1.96 -11.86 -10.16
CA SER A 98 -2.35 -11.84 -11.55
C SER A 98 -3.63 -11.01 -11.75
N PHE A 99 -3.96 -10.72 -13.00
CA PHE A 99 -5.20 -10.04 -13.32
C PHE A 99 -6.41 -10.96 -13.19
N GLU A 100 -6.22 -12.27 -13.38
CA GLU A 100 -7.25 -13.29 -13.15
C GLU A 100 -7.66 -13.33 -11.68
N GLU A 101 -6.71 -13.18 -10.74
CA GLU A 101 -7.01 -13.05 -9.31
C GLU A 101 -7.84 -11.79 -9.02
N ILE A 102 -7.51 -10.66 -9.68
CA ILE A 102 -8.28 -9.42 -9.52
C ILE A 102 -9.71 -9.59 -10.00
N ASP A 103 -9.89 -10.22 -11.18
CA ASP A 103 -11.21 -10.43 -11.79
C ASP A 103 -12.05 -11.48 -11.03
N ALA A 104 -11.42 -12.37 -10.28
CA ALA A 104 -12.07 -13.42 -9.49
C ALA A 104 -12.39 -13.00 -8.04
N LEU A 105 -12.13 -11.75 -7.64
CA LEU A 105 -12.48 -11.27 -6.30
C LEU A 105 -14.00 -11.27 -6.09
N PRO A 106 -14.49 -11.75 -4.93
CA PRO A 106 -15.92 -11.84 -4.65
C PRO A 106 -16.59 -10.49 -4.32
N PHE A 107 -15.79 -9.44 -4.16
CA PHE A 107 -16.23 -8.07 -3.89
C PHE A 107 -15.26 -7.06 -4.53
N GLU A 108 -15.70 -5.82 -4.69
CA GLU A 108 -14.86 -4.72 -5.16
C GLU A 108 -14.08 -4.10 -3.99
N PRO A 109 -12.73 -4.26 -3.92
CA PRO A 109 -11.92 -3.61 -2.91
C PRO A 109 -11.68 -2.13 -3.26
N ASN A 110 -11.23 -1.35 -2.28
CA ASN A 110 -10.87 0.05 -2.51
C ASN A 110 -9.67 0.19 -3.47
N TYR A 111 -8.75 -0.76 -3.42
CA TYR A 111 -7.69 -0.99 -4.41
C TYR A 111 -7.10 -2.39 -4.25
N VAL A 112 -6.32 -2.79 -5.23
CA VAL A 112 -5.52 -4.02 -5.18
C VAL A 112 -4.04 -3.72 -5.33
N PHE A 113 -3.18 -4.50 -4.67
CA PHE A 113 -1.78 -4.61 -5.03
C PHE A 113 -1.63 -5.67 -6.12
N LEU A 114 -0.89 -5.34 -7.17
CA LEU A 114 -0.40 -6.32 -8.14
C LEU A 114 1.11 -6.49 -7.94
N SER A 115 1.56 -7.73 -7.70
CA SER A 115 2.97 -8.01 -7.41
C SER A 115 3.42 -9.40 -7.88
N PRO A 116 4.71 -9.57 -8.24
CA PRO A 116 5.71 -8.52 -8.42
C PRO A 116 5.61 -7.86 -9.79
N VAL A 117 5.68 -6.51 -9.85
CA VAL A 117 5.66 -5.76 -11.12
C VAL A 117 7.05 -5.73 -11.75
N PHE A 118 8.10 -5.61 -10.94
CA PHE A 118 9.50 -5.69 -11.38
C PHE A 118 10.23 -6.77 -10.59
N ASP A 119 11.39 -7.17 -11.08
CA ASP A 119 12.25 -8.12 -10.41
C ASP A 119 12.56 -7.65 -8.98
N SER A 120 12.50 -8.58 -8.05
CA SER A 120 12.70 -8.25 -6.64
C SER A 120 14.15 -7.81 -6.38
N ILE A 121 14.32 -6.62 -5.79
CA ILE A 121 15.63 -6.13 -5.34
C ILE A 121 16.10 -6.96 -4.13
N SER A 122 15.20 -7.36 -3.26
CA SER A 122 15.50 -8.03 -1.99
C SER A 122 15.46 -9.56 -2.05
N LYS A 123 15.00 -10.15 -3.17
CA LYS A 123 14.93 -11.60 -3.37
C LYS A 123 15.39 -11.95 -4.80
N PRO A 124 16.69 -12.21 -5.01
CA PRO A 124 17.18 -12.67 -6.30
C PRO A 124 16.45 -13.95 -6.73
N GLY A 125 16.01 -14.01 -8.01
CA GLY A 125 15.32 -15.18 -8.56
C GLY A 125 13.77 -15.11 -8.58
N TYR A 126 13.19 -13.96 -8.28
CA TYR A 126 11.76 -13.69 -8.53
C TYR A 126 11.63 -12.70 -9.70
N PRO A 127 11.61 -13.18 -10.96
CA PRO A 127 11.42 -12.32 -12.11
C PRO A 127 10.00 -11.79 -12.17
N SER A 128 9.83 -10.60 -12.72
CA SER A 128 8.51 -10.09 -13.10
C SER A 128 7.87 -11.05 -14.11
N ALA A 129 6.61 -11.40 -13.88
CA ALA A 129 5.83 -12.22 -14.81
C ALA A 129 5.15 -11.38 -15.91
N PHE A 130 5.34 -10.05 -15.91
CA PHE A 130 4.57 -9.13 -16.74
C PHE A 130 5.47 -8.35 -17.71
N THR A 131 5.03 -8.23 -18.98
CA THR A 131 5.59 -7.23 -19.88
C THR A 131 4.89 -5.89 -19.72
N PRO A 132 5.55 -4.75 -20.03
CA PRO A 132 4.93 -3.43 -19.96
C PRO A 132 3.66 -3.30 -20.81
N GLU A 133 3.64 -3.93 -22.00
CA GLU A 133 2.49 -3.92 -22.90
C GLU A 133 1.31 -4.68 -22.30
N TYR A 134 1.55 -5.86 -21.72
CA TYR A 134 0.54 -6.66 -21.03
C TYR A 134 -0.05 -5.91 -19.84
N LEU A 135 0.79 -5.25 -19.02
CA LEU A 135 0.35 -4.43 -17.91
C LEU A 135 -0.55 -3.29 -18.39
N LYS A 136 -0.10 -2.51 -19.38
CA LYS A 136 -0.82 -1.36 -19.90
C LYS A 136 -2.20 -1.75 -20.46
N GLU A 137 -2.27 -2.81 -21.25
CA GLU A 137 -3.53 -3.30 -21.83
C GLU A 137 -4.52 -3.73 -20.72
N ASN A 138 -4.03 -4.49 -19.74
CA ASN A 138 -4.90 -5.03 -18.70
C ASN A 138 -5.30 -4.02 -17.64
N LEU A 139 -4.45 -3.05 -17.30
CA LEU A 139 -4.78 -1.98 -16.37
C LEU A 139 -5.91 -1.07 -16.89
N GLN A 140 -5.94 -0.80 -18.20
CA GLN A 140 -6.99 0.02 -18.82
C GLN A 140 -8.39 -0.61 -18.76
N LYS A 141 -8.47 -1.91 -18.64
CA LYS A 141 -9.75 -2.66 -18.61
C LYS A 141 -10.40 -2.67 -17.23
N ARG A 142 -9.70 -2.21 -16.18
CA ARG A 142 -10.16 -2.38 -14.78
C ARG A 142 -10.65 -1.09 -14.16
N ARG A 143 -11.75 -1.19 -13.41
CA ARG A 143 -12.30 -0.07 -12.64
C ARG A 143 -11.62 0.07 -11.29
N VAL A 144 -11.29 -1.08 -10.63
CA VAL A 144 -10.60 -1.08 -9.35
C VAL A 144 -9.20 -0.47 -9.52
N PRO A 145 -8.79 0.46 -8.64
CA PRO A 145 -7.45 1.01 -8.67
C PRO A 145 -6.40 -0.08 -8.43
N VAL A 146 -5.41 -0.20 -9.32
CA VAL A 146 -4.30 -1.15 -9.20
C VAL A 146 -3.05 -0.38 -8.78
N ILE A 147 -2.42 -0.84 -7.70
CA ILE A 147 -1.20 -0.30 -7.11
C ILE A 147 -0.04 -1.25 -7.42
N ALA A 148 1.03 -0.73 -7.99
CA ALA A 148 2.22 -1.53 -8.29
C ALA A 148 2.99 -1.85 -7.00
N LEU A 149 3.38 -3.12 -6.83
CA LEU A 149 4.23 -3.58 -5.75
C LEU A 149 5.29 -4.56 -6.30
N GLY A 150 6.48 -4.56 -5.69
CA GLY A 150 7.60 -5.43 -6.03
C GLY A 150 8.60 -4.76 -6.97
N GLY A 151 9.85 -4.67 -6.50
CA GLY A 151 10.97 -4.09 -7.24
C GLY A 151 10.85 -2.59 -7.55
N ILE A 152 9.99 -1.85 -6.86
CA ILE A 152 9.76 -0.42 -7.09
C ILE A 152 10.88 0.40 -6.46
N THR A 153 11.53 1.22 -7.28
CA THR A 153 12.49 2.27 -6.88
C THR A 153 11.96 3.63 -7.30
N ALA A 154 12.62 4.72 -6.87
CA ALA A 154 12.22 6.07 -7.25
C ALA A 154 12.11 6.26 -8.78
N GLU A 155 13.09 5.71 -9.52
CA GLU A 155 13.17 5.83 -10.98
C GLU A 155 12.02 5.10 -11.69
N LYS A 156 11.49 4.03 -11.07
CA LYS A 156 10.40 3.21 -11.63
C LYS A 156 9.00 3.77 -11.38
N VAL A 157 8.86 4.75 -10.50
CA VAL A 157 7.55 5.35 -10.18
C VAL A 157 6.91 5.97 -11.43
N ALA A 158 7.67 6.75 -12.20
CA ALA A 158 7.19 7.37 -13.44
C ALA A 158 6.80 6.31 -14.51
N GLU A 159 7.51 5.20 -14.57
CA GLU A 159 7.20 4.06 -15.46
C GLU A 159 5.87 3.40 -15.07
N CYS A 160 5.66 3.11 -13.79
CA CYS A 160 4.39 2.58 -13.29
C CYS A 160 3.21 3.47 -13.68
N ARG A 161 3.36 4.79 -13.55
CA ARG A 161 2.33 5.75 -13.93
C ARG A 161 2.01 5.70 -15.43
N LYS A 162 3.06 5.64 -16.29
CA LYS A 162 2.88 5.54 -17.75
C LYS A 162 2.18 4.24 -18.17
N MET A 163 2.36 3.16 -17.41
CA MET A 163 1.66 1.90 -17.62
C MET A 163 0.18 1.94 -17.17
N GLY A 164 -0.22 2.92 -16.34
CA GLY A 164 -1.62 3.09 -15.90
C GLY A 164 -1.89 2.65 -14.46
N PHE A 165 -0.87 2.34 -13.66
CA PHE A 165 -1.05 2.12 -12.23
C PHE A 165 -1.56 3.38 -11.53
N ARG A 166 -2.46 3.21 -10.57
CA ARG A 166 -3.02 4.31 -9.76
C ARG A 166 -2.13 4.73 -8.59
N GLY A 167 -1.05 3.99 -8.38
CA GLY A 167 -0.07 4.28 -7.36
C GLY A 167 0.99 3.20 -7.28
N VAL A 168 1.89 3.38 -6.33
CA VAL A 168 2.97 2.45 -6.02
C VAL A 168 3.05 2.18 -4.53
N ALA A 169 3.46 0.96 -4.16
CA ALA A 169 3.75 0.56 -2.80
C ALA A 169 5.25 0.23 -2.68
N LEU A 170 5.89 0.84 -1.70
CA LEU A 170 7.33 0.74 -1.45
C LEU A 170 7.59 -0.01 -0.16
N LEU A 171 8.60 -0.86 -0.18
CA LEU A 171 9.14 -1.55 0.99
C LEU A 171 10.67 -1.44 1.01
N GLY A 172 11.38 -2.24 0.22
CA GLY A 172 12.84 -2.32 0.23
C GLY A 172 13.50 -0.97 0.01
N HIS A 173 13.06 -0.22 -1.01
CA HIS A 173 13.64 1.09 -1.35
C HIS A 173 13.68 2.08 -0.17
N VAL A 174 12.68 2.05 0.70
CA VAL A 174 12.61 2.96 1.86
C VAL A 174 13.37 2.40 3.05
N TRP A 175 13.28 1.09 3.31
CA TRP A 175 13.74 0.48 4.55
C TRP A 175 15.12 -0.19 4.46
N GLU A 176 15.75 -0.23 3.29
CA GLU A 176 17.10 -0.79 3.11
C GLU A 176 18.13 -0.09 4.02
N GLN A 177 17.96 1.22 4.23
CA GLN A 177 18.72 2.02 5.19
C GLN A 177 17.75 2.84 6.04
N PRO A 178 17.32 2.34 7.21
CA PRO A 178 16.28 2.98 8.02
C PRO A 178 16.61 4.43 8.45
N SER A 179 17.89 4.74 8.68
CA SER A 179 18.35 6.11 8.99
C SER A 179 18.09 7.11 7.86
N GLU A 180 17.99 6.64 6.62
CA GLU A 180 17.73 7.44 5.41
C GLU A 180 16.27 7.34 4.92
N ALA A 181 15.42 6.57 5.59
CA ALA A 181 14.08 6.25 5.12
C ALA A 181 13.27 7.50 4.73
N VAL A 182 13.33 8.55 5.53
CA VAL A 182 12.63 9.82 5.26
C VAL A 182 13.22 10.52 4.03
N ALA A 183 14.54 10.60 3.92
CA ALA A 183 15.21 11.21 2.76
C ALA A 183 14.91 10.44 1.47
N ARG A 184 14.97 9.11 1.51
CA ARG A 184 14.62 8.24 0.37
C ARG A 184 13.17 8.40 -0.04
N PHE A 185 12.27 8.56 0.91
CA PHE A 185 10.86 8.84 0.64
C PHE A 185 10.68 10.24 0.02
N THR A 186 11.28 11.28 0.59
CA THR A 186 11.13 12.65 0.08
C THR A 186 11.71 12.85 -1.31
N ASN A 187 12.74 12.09 -1.69
CA ASN A 187 13.29 12.10 -3.05
C ASN A 187 12.31 11.58 -4.12
N ILE A 188 11.26 10.84 -3.71
CA ILE A 188 10.20 10.39 -4.62
C ILE A 188 9.12 11.47 -4.80
N LEU A 189 8.96 12.37 -3.81
CA LEU A 189 7.85 13.30 -3.73
C LEU A 189 7.86 14.50 -4.71
N PRO A 190 9.00 15.13 -5.11
CA PRO A 190 8.95 16.44 -5.74
C PRO A 190 8.12 16.54 -7.01
N ASP A 191 8.05 15.47 -7.81
CA ASP A 191 7.32 15.47 -9.08
C ASP A 191 5.95 14.75 -9.00
N GLU A 192 5.73 13.90 -8.02
CA GLU A 192 4.56 13.02 -7.95
C GLU A 192 3.46 13.54 -7.03
N VAL A 193 3.77 14.24 -5.96
CA VAL A 193 2.76 14.75 -5.00
C VAL A 193 1.92 15.86 -5.60
N LEU A 194 2.47 16.72 -6.45
CA LEU A 194 1.74 17.79 -7.13
C LEU A 194 0.73 17.26 -8.15
N SER A 195 0.95 16.06 -8.70
CA SER A 195 0.05 15.45 -9.69
C SER A 195 -1.02 14.57 -9.08
N ILE A 196 -0.83 14.09 -7.84
CA ILE A 196 -1.80 13.24 -7.12
C ILE A 196 -2.82 14.11 -6.35
N ALA A 197 -2.43 15.30 -5.90
CA ALA A 197 -3.34 16.27 -5.26
C ALA A 197 -4.52 16.69 -6.15
N GLY A 198 -4.40 16.56 -7.48
CA GLY A 198 -5.48 16.81 -8.43
C GLY A 198 -6.51 15.68 -8.57
N PHE A 199 -6.26 14.51 -7.98
CA PHE A 199 -7.11 13.33 -8.18
C PHE A 199 -8.11 13.07 -7.06
N ASP A 200 -7.92 13.66 -5.88
CA ASP A 200 -8.80 13.43 -4.72
C ASP A 200 -10.00 14.38 -4.65
N GLN A 201 -10.11 15.35 -5.57
CA GLN A 201 -11.22 16.32 -5.57
C GLN A 201 -12.42 15.97 -6.45
N SER A 202 -12.40 14.86 -7.22
CA SER A 202 -13.47 14.57 -8.18
C SER A 202 -14.50 13.53 -7.73
N SER A 203 -14.41 12.98 -6.50
CA SER A 203 -15.40 12.00 -6.00
C SER A 203 -16.32 12.52 -4.89
N GLY A 204 -16.38 13.83 -4.67
CA GLY A 204 -17.14 14.47 -3.58
C GLY A 204 -18.17 15.50 -4.01
N ALA A 205 -18.76 15.43 -5.21
CA ALA A 205 -19.86 16.33 -5.57
C ALA A 205 -20.95 15.59 -6.37
N GLY A 206 -22.04 15.29 -5.69
CA GLY A 206 -23.26 14.90 -6.38
C GLY A 206 -24.18 13.99 -5.59
N VAL A 207 -24.76 14.47 -4.48
CA VAL A 207 -26.15 14.11 -4.12
C VAL A 207 -26.77 15.35 -3.49
N THR A 208 -27.58 16.02 -4.26
CA THR A 208 -28.71 16.79 -3.77
C THR A 208 -29.95 15.99 -4.02
#